data_7ace6f466bcc23bf4c3bdbf7cf7bc656
#
_entry.id   7ace6f466bcc23bf4c3bdbf7cf7bc656
#
_cell.length_a   1.000
_cell.length_b   1.000
_cell.length_c   1.000
_cell.angle_alpha   90.00
_cell.angle_beta   90.00
_cell.angle_gamma   90.00
#
_symmetry.space_group_name_H-M   'P 1'
#
loop_
_entity.id
_entity.type
_entity.pdbx_description
1 polymer ?
#
loop_
_entity_poly.entity_id
_entity_poly.type
_entity_poly.pdbx_seq_one_letter_code
_entity_poly.pdbx_strand_id
1 'polypeptide(L)'
;NLANTGVNVERSGDQIKLVMPENVTFPTNSATLSTNAQNALAAAAQTLTQYPDTTLTINGHTDNTGSDAINDPLSQRRAQAVATFLQSRGVSGSRLAVYGHGSHQPVASNATAEGRAQNRRVEILINPDQNAVRAAQQQIQ
;
A
#
# COMPACT_ATOMS: atom_id res chain seq x y z
N ASN A 1 -13.57 -0.85 -8.52
CA ASN A 1 -14.13 -0.88 -7.19
C ASN A 1 -13.34 -1.82 -6.29
N LEU A 2 -12.84 -1.33 -5.16
CA LEU A 2 -12.00 -2.09 -4.24
C LEU A 2 -12.80 -2.88 -3.20
N ALA A 3 -14.11 -2.77 -3.20
CA ALA A 3 -14.96 -3.29 -2.12
C ALA A 3 -14.81 -4.79 -1.90
N ASN A 4 -14.54 -5.58 -2.95
CA ASN A 4 -14.48 -7.04 -2.86
C ASN A 4 -13.07 -7.60 -2.95
N THR A 5 -12.03 -6.74 -2.81
CA THR A 5 -10.64 -7.16 -2.97
C THR A 5 -9.93 -7.44 -1.65
N GLY A 6 -10.55 -7.13 -0.51
CA GLY A 6 -9.91 -7.21 0.80
C GLY A 6 -9.03 -6.02 1.13
N VAL A 7 -8.92 -5.05 0.25
CA VAL A 7 -8.15 -3.83 0.48
C VAL A 7 -9.02 -2.82 1.23
N ASN A 8 -8.50 -2.30 2.35
CA ASN A 8 -9.19 -1.30 3.16
C ASN A 8 -8.76 0.09 2.74
N VAL A 9 -9.70 1.00 2.60
CA VAL A 9 -9.45 2.39 2.24
C VAL A 9 -9.73 3.27 3.44
N GLU A 10 -8.73 4.04 3.88
CA GLU A 10 -8.84 4.99 4.98
C GLU A 10 -8.51 6.38 4.47
N ARG A 11 -9.20 7.37 5.00
CA ARG A 11 -8.96 8.77 4.65
C ARG A 11 -8.51 9.55 5.87
N SER A 12 -7.51 10.41 5.69
CA SER A 12 -7.04 11.32 6.72
C SER A 12 -6.74 12.65 6.05
N GLY A 13 -7.65 13.61 6.21
CA GLY A 13 -7.55 14.87 5.49
C GLY A 13 -7.61 14.64 3.98
N ASP A 14 -6.61 15.13 3.27
CA ASP A 14 -6.48 14.94 1.83
C ASP A 14 -5.73 13.68 1.44
N GLN A 15 -5.19 12.96 2.42
CA GLN A 15 -4.43 11.74 2.18
C GLN A 15 -5.35 10.53 2.19
N ILE A 16 -5.13 9.61 1.27
CA ILE A 16 -5.83 8.32 1.21
C ILE A 16 -4.81 7.23 1.51
N LYS A 17 -5.17 6.32 2.42
CA LYS A 17 -4.34 5.17 2.74
C LYS A 17 -5.06 3.91 2.32
N LEU A 18 -4.42 3.10 1.47
CA LEU A 18 -4.88 1.77 1.14
C LEU A 18 -4.11 0.77 1.99
N VAL A 19 -4.82 -0.04 2.77
CA VAL A 19 -4.22 -1.08 3.60
C VAL A 19 -4.48 -2.43 2.95
N MET A 20 -3.41 -3.13 2.58
CA MET A 20 -3.47 -4.42 1.91
C MET A 20 -2.97 -5.50 2.88
N PRO A 21 -3.89 -6.24 3.53
CA PRO A 21 -3.48 -7.30 4.45
C PRO A 21 -2.69 -8.41 3.73
N GLU A 22 -1.76 -9.05 4.46
CA GLU A 22 -0.92 -10.08 3.87
C GLU A 22 -1.74 -11.21 3.25
N ASN A 23 -2.76 -11.69 3.95
CA ASN A 23 -3.50 -12.87 3.52
C ASN A 23 -4.25 -12.69 2.20
N VAL A 24 -4.53 -11.45 1.79
CA VAL A 24 -5.18 -11.19 0.50
C VAL A 24 -4.20 -10.67 -0.54
N THR A 25 -2.98 -10.34 -0.15
CA THR A 25 -1.97 -9.71 -1.01
C THR A 25 -0.89 -10.69 -1.45
N PHE A 26 -0.40 -11.54 -0.53
CA PHE A 26 0.72 -12.44 -0.78
C PHE A 26 0.49 -13.81 -0.17
N PRO A 27 1.01 -14.88 -0.80
CA PRO A 27 1.16 -16.16 -0.10
C PRO A 27 2.16 -16.00 1.06
N THR A 28 2.10 -16.93 2.02
CA THR A 28 3.00 -16.92 3.18
C THR A 28 4.47 -16.89 2.72
N ASN A 29 5.27 -16.03 3.32
CA ASN A 29 6.70 -15.85 3.03
C ASN A 29 7.02 -15.53 1.57
N SER A 30 6.07 -14.99 0.84
CA SER A 30 6.23 -14.67 -0.58
C SER A 30 6.05 -13.18 -0.82
N ALA A 31 6.72 -12.65 -1.84
CA ALA A 31 6.51 -11.30 -2.35
C ALA A 31 5.84 -11.31 -3.73
N THR A 32 5.22 -12.43 -4.11
CA THR A 32 4.46 -12.52 -5.36
C THR A 32 3.02 -12.10 -5.11
N LEU A 33 2.54 -11.11 -5.86
CA LEU A 33 1.19 -10.58 -5.69
C LEU A 33 0.13 -11.62 -6.07
N SER A 34 -0.91 -11.73 -5.22
CA SER A 34 -2.08 -12.56 -5.54
C SER A 34 -2.87 -11.94 -6.68
N THR A 35 -3.73 -12.74 -7.32
CA THR A 35 -4.61 -12.24 -8.37
C THR A 35 -5.53 -11.12 -7.87
N ASN A 36 -6.07 -11.26 -6.66
CA ASN A 36 -6.91 -10.22 -6.07
C ASN A 36 -6.14 -8.92 -5.86
N ALA A 37 -4.88 -9.01 -5.38
CA ALA A 37 -4.05 -7.84 -5.22
C ALA A 37 -3.75 -7.18 -6.57
N GLN A 38 -3.44 -7.97 -7.58
CA GLN A 38 -3.19 -7.44 -8.91
C GLN A 38 -4.41 -6.71 -9.47
N ASN A 39 -5.61 -7.28 -9.29
CA ASN A 39 -6.84 -6.66 -9.75
C ASN A 39 -7.10 -5.33 -9.04
N ALA A 40 -6.88 -5.29 -7.72
CA ALA A 40 -7.06 -4.07 -6.92
C ALA A 40 -6.07 -2.99 -7.36
N LEU A 41 -4.80 -3.37 -7.55
CA LEU A 41 -3.77 -2.42 -7.95
C LEU A 41 -3.96 -1.93 -9.38
N ALA A 42 -4.45 -2.80 -10.28
CA ALA A 42 -4.75 -2.38 -11.64
C ALA A 42 -5.87 -1.33 -11.66
N ALA A 43 -6.91 -1.52 -10.84
CA ALA A 43 -7.98 -0.53 -10.72
C ALA A 43 -7.47 0.79 -10.15
N ALA A 44 -6.62 0.72 -9.11
CA ALA A 44 -6.01 1.91 -8.53
C ALA A 44 -5.12 2.64 -9.55
N ALA A 45 -4.32 1.89 -10.30
CA ALA A 45 -3.44 2.47 -11.30
C ALA A 45 -4.22 3.21 -12.39
N GLN A 46 -5.36 2.65 -12.81
CA GLN A 46 -6.20 3.29 -13.82
C GLN A 46 -6.63 4.68 -13.35
N THR A 47 -7.01 4.83 -12.08
CA THR A 47 -7.36 6.13 -11.51
C THR A 47 -6.14 7.02 -11.36
N LEU A 48 -5.02 6.45 -10.86
CA LEU A 48 -3.82 7.24 -10.58
C LEU A 48 -3.18 7.82 -11.84
N THR A 49 -3.31 7.16 -12.98
CA THR A 49 -2.78 7.69 -14.25
C THR A 49 -3.58 8.89 -14.74
N GLN A 50 -4.81 9.07 -14.25
CA GLN A 50 -5.62 10.26 -14.55
C GLN A 50 -5.22 11.47 -13.71
N TYR A 51 -4.49 11.27 -12.63
CA TYR A 51 -4.04 12.32 -11.71
C TYR A 51 -2.52 12.26 -11.56
N PRO A 52 -1.76 12.62 -12.60
CA PRO A 52 -0.33 12.32 -12.68
C PRO A 52 0.54 13.03 -11.64
N ASP A 53 0.03 14.05 -10.97
CA ASP A 53 0.80 14.79 -9.98
C ASP A 53 0.60 14.25 -8.55
N THR A 54 -0.20 13.21 -8.35
CA THR A 54 -0.28 12.55 -7.05
C THR A 54 0.98 11.73 -6.83
N THR A 55 1.43 11.64 -5.56
CA THR A 55 2.57 10.82 -5.17
C THR A 55 2.13 9.72 -4.22
N LEU A 56 2.87 8.62 -4.24
CA LEU A 56 2.54 7.44 -3.44
C LEU A 56 3.73 7.03 -2.60
N THR A 57 3.47 6.71 -1.33
CA THR A 57 4.45 6.09 -0.44
C THR A 57 3.97 4.69 -0.14
N ILE A 58 4.80 3.69 -0.43
CA ILE A 58 4.46 2.29 -0.26
C ILE A 58 5.30 1.73 0.88
N ASN A 59 4.62 1.31 1.96
CA ASN A 59 5.26 0.85 3.20
C ASN A 59 4.93 -0.62 3.42
N GLY A 60 5.96 -1.47 3.49
CA GLY A 60 5.81 -2.88 3.83
C GLY A 60 6.03 -3.09 5.32
N HIS A 61 5.21 -3.92 5.94
CA HIS A 61 5.26 -4.21 7.37
C HIS A 61 5.09 -5.70 7.63
N THR A 62 5.73 -6.19 8.70
CA THR A 62 5.58 -7.57 9.18
C THR A 62 5.10 -7.55 10.64
N ASP A 63 4.74 -8.73 11.17
CA ASP A 63 4.65 -8.89 12.61
C ASP A 63 6.07 -9.11 13.18
N ASN A 64 6.17 -9.39 14.48
CA ASN A 64 7.47 -9.58 15.13
C ASN A 64 7.90 -11.06 15.18
N THR A 65 7.27 -11.93 14.40
CA THR A 65 7.66 -13.33 14.31
C THR A 65 8.93 -13.48 13.48
N GLY A 66 9.91 -14.20 14.00
CA GLY A 66 11.19 -14.37 13.30
C GLY A 66 12.15 -13.22 13.56
N SER A 67 13.18 -13.13 12.74
CA SER A 67 14.26 -12.16 12.92
C SER A 67 14.10 -10.95 12.00
N ASP A 68 14.71 -9.84 12.41
CA ASP A 68 14.77 -8.64 11.57
C ASP A 68 15.53 -8.90 10.28
N ALA A 69 16.54 -9.80 10.31
CA ALA A 69 17.31 -10.16 9.12
C ALA A 69 16.41 -10.77 8.03
N ILE A 70 15.28 -11.35 8.40
CA ILE A 70 14.30 -11.91 7.45
C ILE A 70 13.19 -10.91 7.19
N ASN A 71 12.67 -10.26 8.23
CA ASN A 71 11.49 -9.40 8.13
C ASN A 71 11.76 -8.10 7.39
N ASP A 72 12.92 -7.48 7.63
CA ASP A 72 13.25 -6.21 6.97
C ASP A 72 13.33 -6.38 5.45
N PRO A 73 14.12 -7.35 4.91
CA PRO A 73 14.14 -7.54 3.46
C PRO A 73 12.81 -8.01 2.90
N LEU A 74 12.05 -8.84 3.61
CA LEU A 74 10.75 -9.32 3.12
C LEU A 74 9.77 -8.16 2.95
N SER A 75 9.71 -7.27 3.95
CA SER A 75 8.82 -6.11 3.89
C SER A 75 9.21 -5.18 2.73
N GLN A 76 10.52 -5.01 2.48
CA GLN A 76 11.03 -4.22 1.36
C GLN A 76 10.65 -4.86 0.02
N ARG A 77 10.83 -6.18 -0.11
CA ARG A 77 10.48 -6.89 -1.35
C ARG A 77 9.00 -6.82 -1.64
N ARG A 78 8.15 -6.92 -0.61
CA ARG A 78 6.70 -6.83 -0.78
C ARG A 78 6.27 -5.43 -1.21
N ALA A 79 6.82 -4.40 -0.58
CA ALA A 79 6.54 -3.02 -0.99
C ALA A 79 7.02 -2.78 -2.42
N GLN A 80 8.20 -3.29 -2.77
CA GLN A 80 8.74 -3.18 -4.12
C GLN A 80 7.88 -3.90 -5.16
N ALA A 81 7.32 -5.06 -4.82
CA ALA A 81 6.44 -5.80 -5.72
C ALA A 81 5.19 -4.98 -6.07
N VAL A 82 4.63 -4.29 -5.08
CA VAL A 82 3.49 -3.39 -5.30
C VAL A 82 3.89 -2.25 -6.24
N ALA A 83 5.03 -1.60 -5.97
CA ALA A 83 5.53 -0.50 -6.80
C ALA A 83 5.78 -0.96 -8.24
N THR A 84 6.43 -2.09 -8.41
CA THR A 84 6.73 -2.63 -9.74
C THR A 84 5.45 -2.91 -10.54
N PHE A 85 4.44 -3.46 -9.88
CA PHE A 85 3.17 -3.70 -10.54
C PHE A 85 2.51 -2.39 -10.98
N LEU A 86 2.50 -1.38 -10.10
CA LEU A 86 1.92 -0.07 -10.46
C LEU A 86 2.66 0.55 -11.64
N GLN A 87 4.00 0.44 -11.66
CA GLN A 87 4.80 0.92 -12.79
C GLN A 87 4.42 0.21 -14.09
N SER A 88 4.18 -1.10 -14.02
CA SER A 88 3.78 -1.87 -15.20
C SER A 88 2.42 -1.45 -15.74
N ARG A 89 1.63 -0.76 -14.92
CA ARG A 89 0.31 -0.26 -15.29
C ARG A 89 0.29 1.24 -15.59
N GLY A 90 1.46 1.86 -15.75
CA GLY A 90 1.57 3.22 -16.21
C GLY A 90 1.81 4.28 -15.15
N VAL A 91 1.98 3.88 -13.87
CA VAL A 91 2.33 4.83 -12.81
C VAL A 91 3.84 5.05 -12.85
N SER A 92 4.26 6.30 -13.05
CA SER A 92 5.69 6.63 -13.14
C SER A 92 6.42 6.32 -11.84
N GLY A 93 7.60 5.72 -11.96
CA GLY A 93 8.45 5.43 -10.80
C GLY A 93 8.84 6.67 -10.01
N SER A 94 8.92 7.83 -10.64
CA SER A 94 9.24 9.09 -9.95
C SER A 94 8.15 9.53 -8.97
N ARG A 95 6.97 8.95 -9.06
CA ARG A 95 5.85 9.24 -8.16
C ARG A 95 5.81 8.29 -6.96
N LEU A 96 6.67 7.27 -6.94
CA LEU A 96 6.61 6.17 -5.98
C LEU A 96 7.82 6.21 -5.05
N ALA A 97 7.56 6.15 -3.74
CA ALA A 97 8.58 5.94 -2.72
C ALA A 97 8.29 4.61 -2.04
N VAL A 98 9.32 3.78 -1.85
CA VAL A 98 9.17 2.40 -1.37
C VAL A 98 10.00 2.23 -0.10
N TYR A 99 9.36 1.74 0.98
CA TYR A 99 10.02 1.52 2.26
C TYR A 99 9.61 0.17 2.85
N GLY A 100 10.59 -0.56 3.38
CA GLY A 100 10.34 -1.76 4.18
C GLY A 100 10.63 -1.46 5.63
N HIS A 101 9.61 -1.56 6.48
CA HIS A 101 9.70 -1.23 7.91
C HIS A 101 9.85 -2.46 8.79
N GLY A 102 9.76 -3.67 8.23
CA GLY A 102 9.81 -4.89 9.02
C GLY A 102 8.75 -4.86 10.12
N SER A 103 9.14 -5.27 11.33
CA SER A 103 8.24 -5.31 12.50
C SER A 103 8.26 -4.03 13.34
N HIS A 104 8.89 -2.96 12.85
CA HIS A 104 9.23 -1.80 13.67
C HIS A 104 8.08 -0.80 13.84
N GLN A 105 6.99 -0.93 13.06
CA GLN A 105 5.85 -0.01 13.13
C GLN A 105 4.53 -0.80 13.24
N PRO A 106 4.27 -1.43 14.39
CA PRO A 106 3.04 -2.19 14.57
C PRO A 106 1.82 -1.27 14.70
N VAL A 107 0.69 -1.73 14.18
CA VAL A 107 -0.62 -1.06 14.36
C VAL A 107 -1.49 -1.77 15.38
N ALA A 108 -1.06 -2.96 15.82
CA ALA A 108 -1.80 -3.78 16.77
C ALA A 108 -0.83 -4.60 17.62
N SER A 109 -1.35 -5.31 18.60
CA SER A 109 -0.53 -6.13 19.50
C SER A 109 0.04 -7.35 18.76
N ASN A 110 1.33 -7.60 18.91
CA ASN A 110 1.95 -8.84 18.42
C ASN A 110 1.71 -10.02 19.36
N ALA A 111 1.07 -9.79 20.50
CA ALA A 111 0.78 -10.84 21.47
C ALA A 111 -0.39 -11.73 21.04
N THR A 112 -1.25 -11.26 20.15
CA THR A 112 -2.40 -12.03 19.66
C THR A 112 -2.25 -12.33 18.17
N ALA A 113 -2.89 -13.44 17.74
CA ALA A 113 -2.89 -13.81 16.32
C ALA A 113 -3.58 -12.73 15.47
N GLU A 114 -4.67 -12.17 15.98
CA GLU A 114 -5.40 -11.11 15.27
C GLU A 114 -4.53 -9.86 15.11
N GLY A 115 -3.82 -9.47 16.15
CA GLY A 115 -2.93 -8.32 16.12
C GLY A 115 -1.77 -8.51 15.15
N ARG A 116 -1.16 -9.71 15.17
CA ARG A 116 -0.09 -10.04 14.24
C ARG A 116 -0.57 -9.97 12.79
N ALA A 117 -1.78 -10.48 12.53
CA ALA A 117 -2.35 -10.42 11.18
C ALA A 117 -2.53 -8.97 10.71
N GLN A 118 -2.94 -8.07 11.60
CA GLN A 118 -3.08 -6.65 11.27
C GLN A 118 -1.73 -5.99 10.99
N ASN A 119 -0.67 -6.46 11.65
CA ASN A 119 0.66 -5.90 11.44
C ASN A 119 1.27 -6.35 10.09
N ARG A 120 0.91 -7.53 9.60
CA ARG A 120 1.38 -8.04 8.31
C ARG A 120 0.59 -7.39 7.18
N ARG A 121 1.13 -6.31 6.63
CA ARG A 121 0.41 -5.52 5.62
C ARG A 121 1.36 -4.73 4.73
N VAL A 122 0.85 -4.27 3.60
CA VAL A 122 1.47 -3.19 2.81
C VAL A 122 0.49 -2.03 2.81
N GLU A 123 0.99 -0.84 3.12
CA GLU A 123 0.20 0.38 3.09
C GLU A 123 0.63 1.23 1.90
N ILE A 124 -0.34 1.78 1.20
CA ILE A 124 -0.07 2.75 0.14
C ILE A 124 -0.68 4.07 0.58
N LEU A 125 0.19 5.06 0.80
CA LEU A 125 -0.25 6.41 1.16
C LEU A 125 -0.29 7.24 -0.11
N ILE A 126 -1.48 7.70 -0.47
CA ILE A 126 -1.68 8.50 -1.67
C ILE A 126 -1.80 9.94 -1.26
N ASN A 127 -0.83 10.75 -1.69
CA ASN A 127 -0.79 12.17 -1.41
C ASN A 127 -1.31 12.92 -2.65
N PRO A 128 -2.35 13.73 -2.49
CA PRO A 128 -2.94 14.40 -3.64
C PRO A 128 -2.02 15.49 -4.19
N ASP A 129 -2.26 15.83 -5.45
CA ASP A 129 -1.68 17.03 -6.05
C ASP A 129 -2.37 18.24 -5.42
N GLN A 130 -1.59 19.16 -4.85
CA GLN A 130 -2.12 20.35 -4.20
C GLN A 130 -2.91 21.23 -5.17
N ASN A 131 -2.49 21.29 -6.42
CA ASN A 131 -3.21 22.07 -7.42
C ASN A 131 -4.56 21.47 -7.74
N ALA A 132 -4.66 20.14 -7.79
CA ALA A 132 -5.95 19.46 -7.98
C ALA A 132 -6.88 19.67 -6.79
N VAL A 133 -6.34 19.65 -5.56
CA VAL A 133 -7.13 19.92 -4.35
C VAL A 133 -7.71 21.32 -4.39
N ARG A 134 -6.88 22.33 -4.74
CA ARG A 134 -7.34 23.72 -4.83
C ARG A 134 -8.43 23.87 -5.89
N ALA A 135 -8.26 23.25 -7.06
CA ALA A 135 -9.25 23.32 -8.12
C ALA A 135 -10.58 22.72 -7.68
N ALA A 136 -10.53 21.56 -6.99
CA ALA A 136 -11.72 20.90 -6.46
C ALA A 136 -12.41 21.77 -5.40
N GLN A 137 -11.65 22.40 -4.52
CA GLN A 137 -12.19 23.28 -3.49
C GLN A 137 -12.88 24.50 -4.12
N GLN A 138 -12.30 25.08 -5.17
CA GLN A 138 -12.90 26.22 -5.84
C GLN A 138 -14.20 25.85 -6.53
N GLN A 139 -14.32 24.64 -7.05
CA GLN A 139 -15.55 24.19 -7.71
C GLN A 139 -16.70 23.97 -6.74
N ILE A 140 -16.38 23.65 -5.50
CA ILE A 140 -17.38 23.41 -4.44
C ILE A 140 -17.95 24.73 -3.93
N GLN A 141 -17.20 25.80 -3.99
CA GLN A 141 -17.62 27.13 -3.58
C GLN A 141 -18.39 27.81 -4.73
#